data_0c071b77f770b9805a03ac99420b8210
#
_entry.id   0c071b77f770b9805a03ac99420b8210
#
_cell.length_a   1.000
_cell.length_b   1.000
_cell.length_c   1.000
_cell.angle_alpha   90.00
_cell.angle_beta   90.00
_cell.angle_gamma   90.00
#
_symmetry.space_group_name_H-M   'P 1'
#
loop_
_entity.id
_entity.type
_entity.pdbx_description
1 polymer ?
#
loop_
_entity_poly.entity_id
_entity_poly.type
_entity_poly.pdbx_seq_one_letter_code
_entity_poly.pdbx_strand_id
1 'polypeptide(L)'
;NTPEKCGQELMEYYCNDTSDVLISCGGGELMCEDLPYVDFEKIRMAKPKWYLGYSDNTNMTFLLTTLCDVASVYGPCAAAFGMEPWHPAIQDAFDVLTGEKLTIKGYDLYEKEGLKDEENPLLPYNVTEPCIRKKVPDTDIKMEGRLIGGCLDVLTLLLGTKYDKVQAFTERYKEDGIIWFIEACDLNVMGIRRALWQMEQAGWFGHVKG
;
A
#
# COMPACT_ATOMS: atom_id res chain seq x y z
N ASN A 1 22.20 -2.94 4.54
CA ASN A 1 21.60 -4.20 5.00
C ASN A 1 21.59 -5.20 3.84
N THR A 2 21.48 -6.49 4.17
CA THR A 2 21.24 -7.53 3.15
C THR A 2 19.78 -7.94 3.17
N PRO A 3 19.20 -8.45 2.08
CA PRO A 3 17.83 -8.93 2.05
C PRO A 3 17.49 -9.90 3.21
N GLU A 4 18.40 -10.80 3.53
CA GLU A 4 18.25 -11.73 4.66
C GLU A 4 18.08 -11.00 6.00
N LYS A 5 18.92 -9.98 6.25
CA LYS A 5 18.83 -9.20 7.50
C LYS A 5 17.55 -8.38 7.56
N CYS A 6 17.13 -7.79 6.44
CA CYS A 6 15.88 -7.04 6.36
C CYS A 6 14.66 -7.94 6.63
N GLY A 7 14.61 -9.12 6.01
CA GLY A 7 13.54 -10.09 6.26
C GLY A 7 13.54 -10.62 7.71
N GLN A 8 14.72 -10.88 8.29
CA GLN A 8 14.83 -11.30 9.69
C GLN A 8 14.36 -10.21 10.66
N GLU A 9 14.76 -8.95 10.44
CA GLU A 9 14.35 -7.80 11.23
C GLU A 9 12.84 -7.58 11.14
N LEU A 10 12.28 -7.65 9.94
CA LEU A 10 10.83 -7.58 9.73
C LEU A 10 10.10 -8.66 10.52
N MET A 11 10.57 -9.91 10.46
CA MET A 11 9.99 -11.02 11.20
C MET A 11 10.06 -10.84 12.71
N GLU A 12 11.20 -10.36 13.23
CA GLU A 12 11.41 -10.09 14.64
C GLU A 12 10.40 -9.06 15.16
N TYR A 13 10.27 -7.92 14.45
CA TYR A 13 9.38 -6.84 14.89
C TYR A 13 7.91 -7.12 14.62
N TYR A 14 7.59 -7.87 13.56
CA TYR A 14 6.20 -8.23 13.30
C TYR A 14 5.68 -9.26 14.31
N CYS A 15 6.49 -10.24 14.69
CA CYS A 15 6.06 -11.36 15.53
C CYS A 15 6.21 -11.14 17.04
N ASN A 16 6.80 -10.01 17.48
CA ASN A 16 6.86 -9.69 18.90
C ASN A 16 5.62 -8.89 19.35
N ASP A 17 5.39 -8.79 20.67
CA ASP A 17 4.23 -8.09 21.24
C ASP A 17 4.57 -6.68 21.77
N THR A 18 5.70 -6.10 21.35
CA THR A 18 6.18 -4.81 21.86
C THR A 18 5.56 -3.60 21.18
N SER A 19 4.92 -3.80 20.01
CA SER A 19 4.25 -2.74 19.25
C SER A 19 2.99 -3.26 18.58
N ASP A 20 2.06 -2.37 18.29
CA ASP A 20 0.84 -2.65 17.53
C ASP A 20 0.94 -2.17 16.07
N VAL A 21 1.98 -1.40 15.75
CA VAL A 21 2.19 -0.78 14.44
C VAL A 21 3.64 -0.94 14.02
N LEU A 22 3.86 -1.25 12.74
CA LEU A 22 5.13 -1.11 12.03
C LEU A 22 4.97 -0.04 10.95
N ILE A 23 5.83 0.97 10.97
CA ILE A 23 5.86 2.03 9.95
C ILE A 23 7.16 1.89 9.17
N SER A 24 7.07 1.70 7.86
CA SER A 24 8.25 1.65 7.02
C SER A 24 8.99 2.99 7.03
N CYS A 25 10.32 2.94 7.07
CA CYS A 25 11.15 4.15 7.03
C CYS A 25 11.04 4.89 5.69
N GLY A 26 10.83 4.16 4.58
CA GLY A 26 10.75 4.72 3.23
C GLY A 26 10.24 3.71 2.22
N GLY A 27 10.18 4.14 0.97
CA GLY A 27 10.02 3.25 -0.18
C GLY A 27 11.35 2.58 -0.55
N GLY A 28 11.45 2.12 -1.78
CA GLY A 28 12.62 1.45 -2.33
C GLY A 28 12.28 0.79 -3.66
N GLU A 29 13.11 -0.15 -4.08
CA GLU A 29 12.93 -0.88 -5.34
C GLU A 29 13.17 -2.40 -5.21
N LEU A 30 13.73 -2.84 -4.08
CA LEU A 30 14.26 -4.20 -3.94
C LEU A 30 13.68 -4.98 -2.75
N MET A 31 12.59 -4.52 -2.15
CA MET A 31 11.94 -5.25 -1.06
C MET A 31 11.47 -6.66 -1.49
N CYS A 32 11.27 -6.87 -2.79
CA CYS A 32 10.98 -8.20 -3.32
C CYS A 32 12.09 -9.23 -3.03
N GLU A 33 13.35 -8.79 -2.84
CA GLU A 33 14.47 -9.66 -2.46
C GLU A 33 14.41 -10.08 -0.98
N ASP A 34 13.68 -9.34 -0.14
CA ASP A 34 13.48 -9.66 1.29
C ASP A 34 12.45 -10.80 1.47
N LEU A 35 11.51 -10.94 0.53
CA LEU A 35 10.38 -11.87 0.62
C LEU A 35 10.77 -13.33 0.86
N PRO A 36 11.87 -13.87 0.30
CA PRO A 36 12.32 -15.23 0.61
C PRO A 36 12.64 -15.48 2.09
N TYR A 37 12.91 -14.42 2.84
CA TYR A 37 13.28 -14.46 4.26
C TYR A 37 12.10 -14.10 5.18
N VAL A 38 10.91 -13.86 4.60
CA VAL A 38 9.68 -13.57 5.34
C VAL A 38 8.81 -14.83 5.40
N ASP A 39 8.50 -15.26 6.61
CA ASP A 39 7.61 -16.40 6.86
C ASP A 39 6.15 -15.90 7.02
N PHE A 40 5.40 -15.86 5.92
CA PHE A 40 4.02 -15.39 5.90
C PHE A 40 3.07 -16.31 6.70
N GLU A 41 3.39 -17.60 6.85
CA GLU A 41 2.59 -18.49 7.71
C GLU A 41 2.75 -18.14 9.19
N LYS A 42 3.98 -17.81 9.61
CA LYS A 42 4.24 -17.33 10.96
C LYS A 42 3.55 -15.98 11.21
N ILE A 43 3.59 -15.07 10.26
CA ILE A 43 2.88 -13.78 10.33
C ILE A 43 1.37 -14.02 10.48
N ARG A 44 0.79 -14.90 9.68
CA ARG A 44 -0.65 -15.24 9.73
C ARG A 44 -1.11 -15.78 11.07
N MET A 45 -0.21 -16.45 11.80
CA MET A 45 -0.48 -17.02 13.14
C MET A 45 -0.15 -16.06 14.29
N ALA A 46 0.56 -14.96 14.01
CA ALA A 46 0.92 -13.96 15.00
C ALA A 46 -0.27 -13.04 15.34
N LYS A 47 -0.12 -12.24 16.39
CA LYS A 47 -1.05 -11.15 16.69
C LYS A 47 -1.05 -10.18 15.51
N PRO A 48 -2.19 -9.85 14.90
CA PRO A 48 -2.26 -8.88 13.81
C PRO A 48 -1.70 -7.52 14.24
N LYS A 49 -0.90 -6.91 13.36
CA LYS A 49 -0.36 -5.55 13.51
C LYS A 49 -0.66 -4.72 12.28
N TRP A 50 -0.80 -3.44 12.47
CA TRP A 50 -0.78 -2.51 11.36
C TRP A 50 0.62 -2.47 10.74
N TYR A 51 0.68 -2.58 9.43
CA TYR A 51 1.86 -2.24 8.64
C TYR A 51 1.49 -1.05 7.76
N LEU A 52 2.30 0.03 7.85
CA LEU A 52 2.11 1.27 7.11
C LEU A 52 3.31 1.55 6.21
N GLY A 53 3.03 1.76 4.94
CA GLY A 53 4.01 2.16 3.94
C GLY A 53 3.37 2.20 2.55
N TYR A 54 4.03 2.83 1.58
CA TYR A 54 3.60 2.92 0.18
C TYR A 54 4.76 2.57 -0.77
N SER A 55 4.53 2.63 -2.09
CA SER A 55 5.55 2.35 -3.11
C SER A 55 6.04 0.89 -3.02
N ASP A 56 7.34 0.64 -2.85
CA ASP A 56 7.95 -0.69 -2.72
C ASP A 56 7.36 -1.50 -1.55
N ASN A 57 6.83 -0.82 -0.52
CA ASN A 57 6.11 -1.47 0.58
C ASN A 57 4.83 -2.20 0.13
N THR A 58 4.40 -2.06 -1.12
CA THR A 58 3.36 -2.89 -1.73
C THR A 58 3.69 -4.38 -1.56
N ASN A 59 4.97 -4.75 -1.60
CA ASN A 59 5.41 -6.12 -1.31
C ASN A 59 4.86 -6.65 0.02
N MET A 60 4.81 -5.81 1.06
CA MET A 60 4.26 -6.22 2.36
C MET A 60 2.76 -5.93 2.49
N THR A 61 2.32 -4.73 2.16
CA THR A 61 0.90 -4.35 2.34
C THR A 61 -0.04 -5.25 1.56
N PHE A 62 0.34 -5.60 0.32
CA PHE A 62 -0.45 -6.48 -0.53
C PHE A 62 -0.41 -7.95 -0.06
N LEU A 63 0.79 -8.45 0.30
CA LEU A 63 0.93 -9.84 0.72
C LEU A 63 0.37 -10.11 2.12
N LEU A 64 0.42 -9.15 3.05
CA LEU A 64 -0.30 -9.25 4.32
C LEU A 64 -1.79 -9.49 4.09
N THR A 65 -2.39 -8.79 3.14
CA THR A 65 -3.80 -8.96 2.81
C THR A 65 -4.06 -10.28 2.09
N THR A 66 -3.32 -10.59 1.03
CA THR A 66 -3.63 -11.72 0.15
C THR A 66 -3.17 -13.07 0.67
N LEU A 67 -2.09 -13.12 1.47
CA LEU A 67 -1.55 -14.36 2.05
C LEU A 67 -1.96 -14.56 3.50
N CYS A 68 -1.93 -13.48 4.31
CA CYS A 68 -2.13 -13.58 5.75
C CYS A 68 -3.54 -13.23 6.20
N ASP A 69 -4.36 -12.64 5.32
CA ASP A 69 -5.72 -12.15 5.63
C ASP A 69 -5.71 -11.07 6.73
N VAL A 70 -4.67 -10.24 6.72
CA VAL A 70 -4.44 -9.15 7.66
C VAL A 70 -4.52 -7.82 6.91
N ALA A 71 -5.31 -6.89 7.43
CA ALA A 71 -5.37 -5.54 6.86
C ALA A 71 -4.06 -4.77 7.08
N SER A 72 -3.71 -3.93 6.11
CA SER A 72 -2.56 -3.03 6.14
C SER A 72 -2.97 -1.63 5.71
N VAL A 73 -2.11 -0.65 5.90
CA VAL A 73 -2.36 0.74 5.48
C VAL A 73 -1.36 1.11 4.38
N TYR A 74 -1.89 1.34 3.18
CA TYR A 74 -1.10 1.93 2.10
C TYR A 74 -1.07 3.44 2.28
N GLY A 75 0.02 3.96 2.82
CA GLY A 75 0.09 5.35 3.26
C GLY A 75 1.51 5.81 3.58
N PRO A 76 1.67 7.01 4.19
CA PRO A 76 2.96 7.66 4.33
C PRO A 76 3.95 6.85 5.16
N CYS A 77 5.21 6.81 4.69
CA CYS A 77 6.32 6.25 5.47
C CYS A 77 6.74 7.17 6.63
N ALA A 78 7.55 6.67 7.55
CA ALA A 78 7.93 7.34 8.79
C ALA A 78 8.51 8.75 8.59
N ALA A 79 9.30 8.97 7.53
CA ALA A 79 9.87 10.28 7.24
C ALA A 79 8.83 11.40 7.04
N ALA A 80 7.62 11.06 6.59
CA ALA A 80 6.56 12.04 6.40
C ALA A 80 6.01 12.60 7.72
N PHE A 81 6.07 11.81 8.81
CA PHE A 81 5.64 12.24 10.15
C PHE A 81 6.59 13.24 10.80
N GLY A 82 7.77 13.48 10.20
CA GLY A 82 8.70 14.51 10.66
C GLY A 82 8.34 15.94 10.24
N MET A 83 7.32 16.15 9.39
CA MET A 83 6.96 17.51 8.97
C MET A 83 6.26 18.32 10.07
N GLU A 84 6.47 19.63 10.05
CA GLU A 84 5.86 20.57 11.00
C GLU A 84 5.34 21.83 10.26
N PRO A 85 4.02 22.14 10.39
CA PRO A 85 2.95 21.31 10.96
C PRO A 85 2.61 20.11 10.08
N TRP A 86 1.97 19.09 10.67
CA TRP A 86 1.47 17.96 9.87
C TRP A 86 0.44 18.43 8.85
N HIS A 87 0.62 17.97 7.62
CA HIS A 87 -0.44 18.08 6.62
C HIS A 87 -1.63 17.18 7.03
N PRO A 88 -2.91 17.56 6.72
CA PRO A 88 -4.07 16.73 7.04
C PRO A 88 -3.97 15.27 6.61
N ALA A 89 -3.26 14.95 5.52
CA ALA A 89 -3.04 13.59 5.08
C ALA A 89 -2.20 12.76 6.06
N ILE A 90 -1.25 13.37 6.75
CA ILE A 90 -0.43 12.71 7.77
C ILE A 90 -1.24 12.50 9.05
N GLN A 91 -2.02 13.51 9.45
CA GLN A 91 -2.94 13.39 10.58
C GLN A 91 -3.97 12.28 10.33
N ASP A 92 -4.55 12.23 9.13
CA ASP A 92 -5.51 11.18 8.75
C ASP A 92 -4.91 9.77 8.82
N ALA A 93 -3.66 9.60 8.38
CA ALA A 93 -2.97 8.32 8.49
C ALA A 93 -2.78 7.90 9.96
N PHE A 94 -2.40 8.83 10.82
CA PHE A 94 -2.26 8.60 12.26
C PHE A 94 -3.61 8.25 12.90
N ASP A 95 -4.66 9.01 12.60
CA ASP A 95 -6.00 8.80 13.13
C ASP A 95 -6.59 7.44 12.71
N VAL A 96 -6.27 6.96 11.49
CA VAL A 96 -6.65 5.60 11.05
C VAL A 96 -5.93 4.54 11.86
N LEU A 97 -4.61 4.69 12.08
CA LEU A 97 -3.81 3.74 12.86
C LEU A 97 -4.28 3.63 14.32
N THR A 98 -4.73 4.75 14.89
CA THR A 98 -5.24 4.81 16.27
C THR A 98 -6.74 4.45 16.38
N GLY A 99 -7.43 4.32 15.24
CA GLY A 99 -8.86 4.04 15.19
C GLY A 99 -9.76 5.25 15.50
N GLU A 100 -9.20 6.43 15.58
CA GLU A 100 -9.95 7.68 15.83
C GLU A 100 -10.75 8.12 14.60
N LYS A 101 -10.31 7.72 13.41
CA LYS A 101 -10.93 8.08 12.15
C LYS A 101 -11.13 6.86 11.23
N LEU A 102 -12.37 6.64 10.83
CA LEU A 102 -12.73 5.54 9.92
C LEU A 102 -13.16 6.03 8.52
N THR A 103 -13.19 7.34 8.30
CA THR A 103 -13.58 7.94 7.02
C THR A 103 -12.53 8.93 6.57
N ILE A 104 -11.90 8.65 5.44
CA ILE A 104 -10.92 9.53 4.81
C ILE A 104 -11.56 10.20 3.60
N LYS A 105 -11.36 11.50 3.48
CA LYS A 105 -11.74 12.30 2.32
C LYS A 105 -10.51 12.52 1.44
N GLY A 106 -10.72 12.60 0.14
CA GLY A 106 -9.64 13.01 -0.74
C GLY A 106 -9.27 14.49 -0.56
N TYR A 107 -8.04 14.85 -0.90
CA TYR A 107 -7.49 16.21 -0.80
C TYR A 107 -7.66 16.94 -2.14
N ASP A 108 -7.89 18.25 -2.08
CA ASP A 108 -8.17 19.05 -3.27
C ASP A 108 -6.90 19.55 -3.96
N LEU A 109 -5.78 19.54 -3.23
CA LEU A 109 -4.48 19.95 -3.75
C LEU A 109 -3.44 18.85 -3.58
N TYR A 110 -2.42 18.86 -4.45
CA TYR A 110 -1.24 18.02 -4.31
C TYR A 110 0.05 18.81 -4.47
N GLU A 111 1.14 18.28 -3.96
CA GLU A 111 2.48 18.81 -4.12
C GLU A 111 3.06 18.38 -5.46
N LYS A 112 3.41 19.35 -6.32
CA LYS A 112 4.13 19.11 -7.56
C LYS A 112 5.64 19.20 -7.37
N GLU A 113 6.07 20.15 -6.56
CA GLU A 113 7.47 20.38 -6.22
C GLU A 113 7.62 20.50 -4.72
N GLY A 114 8.38 19.58 -4.13
CA GLY A 114 8.72 19.63 -2.71
C GLY A 114 9.71 20.77 -2.43
N LEU A 115 9.52 21.47 -1.33
CA LEU A 115 10.44 22.52 -0.86
C LEU A 115 11.34 22.02 0.28
N LYS A 116 11.13 20.79 0.74
CA LYS A 116 11.94 20.17 1.78
C LYS A 116 13.36 19.91 1.25
N ASP A 117 14.34 20.35 2.01
CA ASP A 117 15.76 20.13 1.74
C ASP A 117 16.52 19.81 3.04
N GLU A 118 17.85 19.70 2.95
CA GLU A 118 18.70 19.38 4.11
C GLU A 118 18.72 20.50 5.16
N GLU A 119 18.52 21.76 4.74
CA GLU A 119 18.49 22.92 5.67
C GLU A 119 17.12 23.04 6.35
N ASN A 120 16.06 22.59 5.65
CA ASN A 120 14.68 22.69 6.08
C ASN A 120 13.96 21.33 6.02
N PRO A 121 14.42 20.32 6.78
CA PRO A 121 13.95 18.94 6.67
C PRO A 121 12.52 18.71 7.18
N LEU A 122 11.95 19.67 7.92
CA LEU A 122 10.61 19.56 8.52
C LEU A 122 9.52 20.30 7.74
N LEU A 123 9.86 20.96 6.63
CA LEU A 123 8.86 21.69 5.84
C LEU A 123 7.67 20.78 5.48
N PRO A 124 6.44 21.28 5.62
CA PRO A 124 5.25 20.56 5.18
C PRO A 124 5.17 20.48 3.65
N TYR A 125 4.23 19.67 3.14
CA TYR A 125 3.97 19.60 1.71
C TYR A 125 3.64 20.96 1.10
N ASN A 126 4.27 21.29 -0.02
CA ASN A 126 4.01 22.47 -0.82
C ASN A 126 2.83 22.19 -1.78
N VAL A 127 1.62 22.09 -1.25
CA VAL A 127 0.42 21.75 -2.01
C VAL A 127 -0.10 22.96 -2.79
N THR A 128 0.23 23.02 -4.07
CA THR A 128 -0.07 24.15 -4.97
C THR A 128 -0.98 23.81 -6.14
N GLU A 129 -1.01 22.52 -6.54
CA GLU A 129 -1.69 22.09 -7.75
C GLU A 129 -3.05 21.43 -7.43
N PRO A 130 -4.10 21.67 -8.24
CA PRO A 130 -5.40 21.06 -8.04
C PRO A 130 -5.39 19.57 -8.35
N CYS A 131 -5.95 18.78 -7.45
CA CYS A 131 -6.15 17.34 -7.64
C CYS A 131 -7.40 17.10 -8.50
N ILE A 132 -7.21 16.82 -9.79
CA ILE A 132 -8.30 16.57 -10.74
C ILE A 132 -8.71 15.11 -10.68
N ARG A 133 -9.92 14.85 -10.14
CA ARG A 133 -10.50 13.51 -10.11
C ARG A 133 -11.48 13.33 -11.26
N LYS A 134 -11.32 12.26 -12.02
CA LYS A 134 -12.25 11.87 -13.08
C LYS A 134 -12.97 10.59 -12.67
N LYS A 135 -14.29 10.55 -12.92
CA LYS A 135 -15.11 9.35 -12.72
C LYS A 135 -15.36 8.67 -14.07
N VAL A 136 -15.33 7.35 -14.09
CA VAL A 136 -15.72 6.57 -15.27
C VAL A 136 -16.58 5.39 -14.80
N PRO A 137 -17.89 5.38 -15.13
CA PRO A 137 -18.67 6.43 -15.79
C PRO A 137 -18.77 7.72 -14.95
N ASP A 138 -19.10 8.84 -15.60
CA ASP A 138 -19.27 10.14 -14.94
C ASP A 138 -20.62 10.23 -14.20
N THR A 139 -20.76 9.38 -13.20
CA THR A 139 -21.93 9.27 -12.32
C THR A 139 -21.46 9.15 -10.88
N ASP A 140 -22.38 9.32 -9.94
CA ASP A 140 -22.06 9.03 -8.55
C ASP A 140 -21.90 7.53 -8.35
N ILE A 141 -20.69 7.15 -7.96
CA ILE A 141 -20.31 5.76 -7.74
C ILE A 141 -20.24 5.52 -6.22
N LYS A 142 -20.99 4.51 -5.78
CA LYS A 142 -20.86 3.95 -4.43
C LYS A 142 -20.49 2.49 -4.57
N MET A 143 -19.38 2.11 -3.96
CA MET A 143 -18.88 0.74 -3.98
C MET A 143 -18.67 0.25 -2.55
N GLU A 144 -18.86 -1.04 -2.36
CA GLU A 144 -18.58 -1.74 -1.10
C GLU A 144 -17.88 -3.06 -1.44
N GLY A 145 -16.77 -3.36 -0.76
CA GLY A 145 -15.98 -4.55 -1.02
C GLY A 145 -14.65 -4.53 -0.29
N ARG A 146 -13.86 -5.60 -0.46
CA ARG A 146 -12.49 -5.71 0.05
C ARG A 146 -11.55 -4.84 -0.77
N LEU A 147 -10.80 -3.98 -0.11
CA LEU A 147 -9.85 -3.08 -0.74
C LEU A 147 -8.48 -3.77 -0.85
N ILE A 148 -7.97 -3.93 -2.06
CA ILE A 148 -6.61 -4.44 -2.33
C ILE A 148 -5.93 -3.58 -3.41
N GLY A 149 -4.62 -3.58 -3.44
CA GLY A 149 -3.88 -2.81 -4.44
C GLY A 149 -2.51 -2.36 -3.98
N GLY A 150 -2.04 -1.26 -4.58
CA GLY A 150 -0.74 -0.66 -4.31
C GLY A 150 -0.07 -0.15 -5.58
N CYS A 151 1.27 -0.10 -5.56
CA CYS A 151 2.09 0.30 -6.68
C CYS A 151 2.08 -0.76 -7.79
N LEU A 152 1.65 -0.37 -8.99
CA LEU A 152 1.52 -1.27 -10.15
C LEU A 152 2.88 -1.83 -10.58
N ASP A 153 3.94 -1.05 -10.41
CA ASP A 153 5.32 -1.47 -10.69
C ASP A 153 5.70 -2.70 -9.85
N VAL A 154 5.28 -2.73 -8.60
CA VAL A 154 5.50 -3.85 -7.67
C VAL A 154 4.51 -4.99 -7.89
N LEU A 155 3.23 -4.70 -8.08
CA LEU A 155 2.19 -5.71 -8.29
C LEU A 155 2.54 -6.63 -9.47
N THR A 156 3.09 -6.06 -10.55
CA THR A 156 3.53 -6.84 -11.72
C THR A 156 4.70 -7.77 -11.43
N LEU A 157 5.57 -7.44 -10.47
CA LEU A 157 6.66 -8.32 -10.04
C LEU A 157 6.14 -9.52 -9.24
N LEU A 158 5.08 -9.35 -8.47
CA LEU A 158 4.49 -10.41 -7.65
C LEU A 158 3.69 -11.41 -8.49
N LEU A 159 3.14 -10.95 -9.62
CA LEU A 159 2.27 -11.74 -10.48
C LEU A 159 2.99 -13.00 -11.03
N GLY A 160 2.39 -14.16 -10.82
CA GLY A 160 2.93 -15.45 -11.25
C GLY A 160 4.08 -15.99 -10.39
N THR A 161 4.48 -15.31 -9.33
CA THR A 161 5.43 -15.84 -8.35
C THR A 161 4.74 -16.80 -7.36
N LYS A 162 5.52 -17.47 -6.52
CA LYS A 162 4.97 -18.30 -5.43
C LYS A 162 4.07 -17.52 -4.45
N TYR A 163 4.22 -16.22 -4.39
CA TYR A 163 3.46 -15.30 -3.54
C TYR A 163 2.10 -14.91 -4.16
N ASP A 164 1.89 -15.15 -5.44
CA ASP A 164 0.63 -14.85 -6.12
C ASP A 164 -0.47 -15.81 -5.68
N LYS A 165 -1.33 -15.32 -4.79
CA LYS A 165 -2.54 -16.01 -4.32
C LYS A 165 -3.81 -15.16 -4.52
N VAL A 166 -3.74 -14.19 -5.43
CA VAL A 166 -4.83 -13.23 -5.67
C VAL A 166 -6.13 -13.92 -6.08
N GLN A 167 -6.09 -14.89 -6.99
CA GLN A 167 -7.30 -15.62 -7.37
C GLN A 167 -7.95 -16.35 -6.19
N ALA A 168 -7.14 -16.95 -5.31
CA ALA A 168 -7.67 -17.62 -4.11
C ALA A 168 -8.29 -16.62 -3.12
N PHE A 169 -7.69 -15.43 -2.99
CA PHE A 169 -8.22 -14.34 -2.17
C PHE A 169 -9.53 -13.80 -2.75
N THR A 170 -9.59 -13.48 -4.03
CA THR A 170 -10.79 -12.94 -4.67
C THR A 170 -11.95 -13.94 -4.66
N GLU A 171 -11.69 -15.23 -4.85
CA GLU A 171 -12.71 -16.27 -4.73
C GLU A 171 -13.21 -16.43 -3.29
N ARG A 172 -12.32 -16.34 -2.29
CA ARG A 172 -12.71 -16.37 -0.87
C ARG A 172 -13.70 -15.27 -0.52
N TYR A 173 -13.49 -14.07 -1.07
CA TYR A 173 -14.27 -12.86 -0.77
C TYR A 173 -15.21 -12.43 -1.89
N LYS A 174 -15.63 -13.36 -2.73
CA LYS A 174 -16.51 -13.09 -3.88
C LYS A 174 -17.84 -12.43 -3.51
N GLU A 175 -18.41 -12.78 -2.37
CA GLU A 175 -19.67 -12.18 -1.90
C GLU A 175 -19.47 -10.71 -1.47
N ASP A 176 -18.36 -10.39 -0.84
CA ASP A 176 -17.99 -9.02 -0.48
C ASP A 176 -17.67 -8.20 -1.74
N GLY A 177 -17.02 -8.84 -2.71
CA GLY A 177 -16.47 -8.22 -3.91
C GLY A 177 -15.15 -7.49 -3.64
N ILE A 178 -14.43 -7.15 -4.71
CA ILE A 178 -13.09 -6.57 -4.65
C ILE A 178 -13.10 -5.15 -5.22
N ILE A 179 -12.45 -4.25 -4.51
CA ILE A 179 -12.14 -2.88 -4.96
C ILE A 179 -10.63 -2.75 -5.07
N TRP A 180 -10.15 -2.38 -6.26
CA TRP A 180 -8.75 -2.14 -6.50
C TRP A 180 -8.40 -0.67 -6.35
N PHE A 181 -7.33 -0.37 -5.61
CA PHE A 181 -6.62 0.91 -5.69
C PHE A 181 -5.25 0.68 -6.30
N ILE A 182 -4.93 1.41 -7.35
CA ILE A 182 -3.70 1.22 -8.14
C ILE A 182 -3.08 2.59 -8.41
N GLU A 183 -1.80 2.72 -8.11
CA GLU A 183 -0.98 3.84 -8.55
C GLU A 183 0.24 3.32 -9.33
N ALA A 184 0.89 4.16 -10.12
CA ALA A 184 2.09 3.80 -10.87
C ALA A 184 3.14 4.90 -10.69
N CYS A 185 4.37 4.49 -10.41
CA CYS A 185 5.50 5.39 -10.19
C CYS A 185 6.27 5.62 -11.50
N ASP A 186 6.88 4.57 -12.06
CA ASP A 186 7.80 4.67 -13.20
C ASP A 186 7.18 4.20 -14.51
N LEU A 187 6.06 3.49 -14.47
CA LEU A 187 5.39 2.99 -15.66
C LEU A 187 4.80 4.13 -16.49
N ASN A 188 5.20 4.20 -17.76
CA ASN A 188 4.52 5.04 -18.72
C ASN A 188 3.14 4.46 -19.12
N VAL A 189 2.35 5.22 -19.87
CA VAL A 189 0.97 4.80 -20.28
C VAL A 189 0.94 3.42 -20.93
N MET A 190 1.93 3.07 -21.75
CA MET A 190 1.99 1.75 -22.40
C MET A 190 2.37 0.65 -21.41
N GLY A 191 3.23 0.97 -20.44
CA GLY A 191 3.57 0.08 -19.32
C GLY A 191 2.35 -0.23 -18.47
N ILE A 192 1.63 0.81 -18.03
CA ILE A 192 0.38 0.68 -17.27
C ILE A 192 -0.63 -0.22 -18.00
N ARG A 193 -0.86 0.07 -19.29
CA ARG A 193 -1.80 -0.71 -20.10
C ARG A 193 -1.43 -2.19 -20.20
N ARG A 194 -0.13 -2.49 -20.38
CA ARG A 194 0.37 -3.88 -20.42
C ARG A 194 0.26 -4.58 -19.07
N ALA A 195 0.56 -3.87 -18.00
CA ALA A 195 0.44 -4.38 -16.64
C ALA A 195 -1.02 -4.76 -16.31
N LEU A 196 -1.97 -3.87 -16.58
CA LEU A 196 -3.40 -4.14 -16.37
C LEU A 196 -3.88 -5.31 -17.24
N TRP A 197 -3.45 -5.39 -18.49
CA TRP A 197 -3.75 -6.52 -19.35
C TRP A 197 -3.21 -7.83 -18.77
N GLN A 198 -1.99 -7.83 -18.26
CA GLN A 198 -1.37 -9.00 -17.64
C GLN A 198 -2.12 -9.44 -16.38
N MET A 199 -2.52 -8.50 -15.52
CA MET A 199 -3.34 -8.78 -14.33
C MET A 199 -4.70 -9.39 -14.71
N GLU A 200 -5.34 -8.88 -15.78
CA GLU A 200 -6.57 -9.43 -16.31
C GLU A 200 -6.39 -10.88 -16.79
N GLN A 201 -5.35 -11.14 -17.62
CA GLN A 201 -5.06 -12.49 -18.12
C GLN A 201 -4.69 -13.47 -17.00
N ALA A 202 -4.11 -12.99 -15.92
CA ALA A 202 -3.81 -13.76 -14.72
C ALA A 202 -5.05 -13.98 -13.82
N GLY A 203 -6.21 -13.43 -14.18
CA GLY A 203 -7.45 -13.57 -13.42
C GLY A 203 -7.50 -12.79 -12.11
N TRP A 204 -6.67 -11.75 -11.98
CA TRP A 204 -6.62 -10.94 -10.76
C TRP A 204 -7.87 -10.10 -10.55
N PHE A 205 -8.59 -9.76 -11.62
CA PHE A 205 -9.82 -8.97 -11.54
C PHE A 205 -11.08 -9.82 -11.32
N GLY A 206 -10.94 -11.02 -10.75
CA GLY A 206 -12.08 -11.81 -10.33
C GLY A 206 -12.91 -11.09 -9.26
N HIS A 207 -14.26 -11.08 -9.45
CA HIS A 207 -15.22 -10.49 -8.50
C HIS A 207 -15.01 -8.99 -8.19
N VAL A 208 -14.40 -8.26 -9.14
CA VAL A 208 -14.16 -6.82 -9.02
C VAL A 208 -15.45 -6.02 -9.05
N LYS A 209 -15.57 -5.03 -8.18
CA LYS A 209 -16.67 -4.03 -8.16
C LYS A 209 -16.21 -2.62 -8.53
N GLY A 210 -14.90 -2.39 -8.50
CA GLY A 210 -14.29 -1.13 -8.89
C GLY A 210 -12.78 -1.13 -8.77
#